data_f7555017728b5cb5fa38f3ccc8ce3049
#
_entry.id   f7555017728b5cb5fa38f3ccc8ce3049
#
_cell.length_a   1.000
_cell.length_b   1.000
_cell.length_c   1.000
_cell.angle_alpha   90.00
_cell.angle_beta   90.00
_cell.angle_gamma   90.00
#
_symmetry.space_group_name_H-M   'P 1'
#
loop_
_entity.id
_entity.type
_entity.pdbx_description
1 polymer ?
#
loop_
_entity_poly.entity_id
_entity_poly.type
_entity_poly.pdbx_seq_one_letter_code
_entity_poly.pdbx_strand_id
1 'polypeptide(L)'
;MKNKRLVTVFIVVTTILLLGGFAAAQAIYIPVISKGFQHQFWQAVKLGAEKAGRDYKVVVTFEGPETEAMVDKQMDMLQTDLGKNPSAIVFAALDSKAAIPLLQQAKNRKIPIIAFDSGVDSDIPVTTAATDNIAAAALAADKMAELIGGSGKVGLIVHDQTSRTGIDRGTGFVNRMKAKYPNIRIIGPQYGGGDQLKSTDLAKAMIQSNPDIKGFFGANEGSIIGVLNAVKELGLVGKIVVIGYDSGKQQIDAIRSGAEAGAITQDPIGIGYKAVEAAVKAIRGQAVPKSIDTGFHWYDKTNIDDPAIAAVLYN
;
A
#
# COMPACT_ATOMS: atom_id res chain seq x y z
N MET A 1 22.82 61.97 -77.57
CA MET A 1 22.03 62.09 -76.37
C MET A 1 21.57 60.69 -75.96
N LYS A 2 22.20 60.07 -74.94
CA LYS A 2 21.94 58.65 -74.54
C LYS A 2 21.26 58.69 -73.18
N ASN A 3 20.00 58.22 -73.08
CA ASN A 3 19.27 58.03 -71.82
C ASN A 3 19.81 56.79 -71.11
N LYS A 4 20.31 56.98 -69.90
CA LYS A 4 20.62 55.86 -68.98
C LYS A 4 19.39 55.66 -68.07
N ARG A 5 18.74 54.53 -68.26
CA ARG A 5 17.69 54.06 -67.31
C ARG A 5 18.38 53.40 -66.13
N LEU A 6 18.15 53.97 -64.92
CA LEU A 6 18.53 53.35 -63.67
C LEU A 6 17.50 52.27 -63.33
N VAL A 7 17.96 51.04 -63.21
CA VAL A 7 17.17 49.91 -62.70
C VAL A 7 17.47 49.78 -61.22
N THR A 8 16.54 50.16 -60.36
CA THR A 8 16.60 49.97 -58.92
C THR A 8 16.09 48.60 -58.60
N VAL A 9 17.02 47.70 -58.17
CA VAL A 9 16.67 46.35 -57.71
C VAL A 9 16.31 46.46 -56.24
N PHE A 10 15.00 46.25 -55.88
CA PHE A 10 14.54 46.09 -54.53
C PHE A 10 14.86 44.62 -54.05
N ILE A 11 15.81 44.50 -53.15
CA ILE A 11 16.06 43.24 -52.45
C ILE A 11 15.13 43.24 -51.24
N VAL A 12 14.03 42.45 -51.34
CA VAL A 12 13.18 42.15 -50.18
C VAL A 12 13.84 41.04 -49.38
N VAL A 13 14.50 41.41 -48.31
CA VAL A 13 15.02 40.45 -47.31
C VAL A 13 13.83 40.00 -46.47
N THR A 14 13.27 38.85 -46.79
CA THR A 14 12.24 38.19 -45.95
C THR A 14 12.96 37.53 -44.79
N THR A 15 13.02 38.19 -43.64
CA THR A 15 13.49 37.63 -42.39
C THR A 15 12.39 36.68 -41.86
N ILE A 16 12.52 35.40 -42.12
CA ILE A 16 11.70 34.37 -41.49
C ILE A 16 12.17 34.28 -40.02
N LEU A 17 11.48 34.94 -39.11
CA LEU A 17 11.56 34.71 -37.69
C LEU A 17 11.02 33.31 -37.42
N LEU A 18 11.94 32.34 -37.33
CA LEU A 18 11.70 31.05 -36.72
C LEU A 18 11.42 31.30 -35.19
N LEU A 19 10.17 31.62 -34.87
CA LEU A 19 9.65 31.49 -33.53
C LEU A 19 9.58 29.99 -33.24
N GLY A 20 10.73 29.39 -32.92
CA GLY A 20 10.81 28.12 -32.24
C GLY A 20 10.15 28.30 -30.88
N GLY A 21 8.83 28.12 -30.83
CA GLY A 21 8.11 27.98 -29.58
C GLY A 21 8.74 26.82 -28.82
N PHE A 22 9.54 27.14 -27.82
CA PHE A 22 9.85 26.18 -26.76
C PHE A 22 8.48 25.84 -26.15
N ALA A 23 7.83 24.79 -26.65
CA ALA A 23 6.78 24.13 -25.90
C ALA A 23 7.47 23.68 -24.61
N ALA A 24 7.26 24.43 -23.52
CA ALA A 24 7.72 24.00 -22.21
C ALA A 24 7.16 22.58 -22.04
N ALA A 25 8.03 21.60 -22.00
CA ALA A 25 7.61 20.21 -21.80
C ALA A 25 6.78 20.19 -20.53
N GLN A 26 5.50 19.84 -20.66
CA GLN A 26 4.60 19.78 -19.51
C GLN A 26 5.25 18.87 -18.48
N ALA A 27 5.40 19.36 -17.24
CA ALA A 27 6.00 18.57 -16.19
C ALA A 27 5.22 17.25 -16.03
N ILE A 28 5.93 16.13 -15.98
CA ILE A 28 5.32 14.84 -15.73
C ILE A 28 4.70 14.87 -14.35
N TYR A 29 3.37 14.74 -14.29
CA TYR A 29 2.58 14.77 -13.07
C TYR A 29 2.00 13.38 -12.79
N ILE A 30 2.24 12.86 -11.57
CA ILE A 30 1.85 11.54 -11.12
C ILE A 30 1.18 11.66 -9.75
N PRO A 31 -0.15 11.65 -9.65
CA PRO A 31 -0.84 11.50 -8.38
C PRO A 31 -0.67 10.08 -7.84
N VAL A 32 -0.38 9.98 -6.55
CA VAL A 32 -0.32 8.75 -5.76
C VAL A 32 -1.46 8.78 -4.77
N ILE A 33 -2.44 7.90 -4.95
CA ILE A 33 -3.65 7.85 -4.13
C ILE A 33 -3.58 6.61 -3.25
N SER A 34 -3.41 6.81 -1.94
CA SER A 34 -3.31 5.78 -0.91
C SER A 34 -4.69 5.36 -0.39
N LYS A 35 -4.73 4.31 0.45
CA LYS A 35 -5.96 3.89 1.13
C LYS A 35 -6.33 4.79 2.31
N GLY A 36 -5.36 5.52 2.89
CA GLY A 36 -5.62 6.41 4.01
C GLY A 36 -4.37 7.11 4.53
N PHE A 37 -4.54 7.86 5.64
CA PHE A 37 -3.45 8.56 6.33
C PHE A 37 -3.33 8.19 7.80
N GLN A 38 -4.23 7.39 8.35
CA GLN A 38 -4.32 7.08 9.77
C GLN A 38 -3.18 6.20 10.30
N HIS A 39 -2.47 5.48 9.40
CA HIS A 39 -1.39 4.57 9.77
C HIS A 39 -0.02 5.13 9.40
N GLN A 40 1.00 4.83 10.21
CA GLN A 40 2.40 5.20 9.92
C GLN A 40 2.90 4.54 8.64
N PHE A 41 2.36 3.39 8.27
CA PHE A 41 2.61 2.72 7.00
C PHE A 41 2.48 3.67 5.79
N TRP A 42 1.39 4.45 5.72
CA TRP A 42 1.17 5.36 4.58
C TRP A 42 2.14 6.54 4.56
N GLN A 43 2.63 6.98 5.73
CA GLN A 43 3.67 8.01 5.81
C GLN A 43 5.00 7.49 5.24
N ALA A 44 5.34 6.23 5.53
CA ALA A 44 6.54 5.59 4.97
C ALA A 44 6.42 5.38 3.46
N VAL A 45 5.26 4.95 2.96
CA VAL A 45 4.98 4.85 1.51
C VAL A 45 5.14 6.21 0.82
N LYS A 46 4.62 7.28 1.43
CA LYS A 46 4.76 8.66 0.95
C LYS A 46 6.23 9.05 0.78
N LEU A 47 7.06 8.77 1.78
CA LEU A 47 8.50 9.06 1.71
C LEU A 47 9.17 8.39 0.51
N GLY A 48 8.81 7.13 0.23
CA GLY A 48 9.28 6.39 -0.94
C GLY A 48 8.83 7.01 -2.26
N ALA A 49 7.55 7.34 -2.37
CA ALA A 49 6.97 7.96 -3.56
C ALA A 49 7.59 9.34 -3.85
N GLU A 50 7.74 10.19 -2.83
CA GLU A 50 8.39 11.50 -2.96
C GLU A 50 9.88 11.39 -3.32
N LYS A 51 10.59 10.38 -2.75
CA LYS A 51 11.97 10.10 -3.13
C LYS A 51 12.07 9.77 -4.61
N ALA A 52 11.23 8.87 -5.13
CA ALA A 52 11.19 8.56 -6.55
C ALA A 52 10.86 9.79 -7.41
N GLY A 53 9.92 10.64 -6.96
CA GLY A 53 9.61 11.91 -7.62
C GLY A 53 10.85 12.80 -7.81
N ARG A 54 11.67 12.94 -6.76
CA ARG A 54 12.93 13.69 -6.82
C ARG A 54 13.96 13.03 -7.75
N ASP A 55 14.17 11.73 -7.62
CA ASP A 55 15.19 10.98 -8.38
C ASP A 55 14.88 10.99 -9.89
N TYR A 56 13.61 10.85 -10.27
CA TYR A 56 13.15 10.85 -11.66
C TYR A 56 12.80 12.23 -12.21
N LYS A 57 12.84 13.29 -11.37
CA LYS A 57 12.49 14.68 -11.71
C LYS A 57 11.07 14.80 -12.24
N VAL A 58 10.12 14.19 -11.56
CA VAL A 58 8.69 14.24 -11.86
C VAL A 58 7.92 14.82 -10.66
N VAL A 59 6.77 15.44 -10.94
CA VAL A 59 5.90 15.99 -9.89
C VAL A 59 5.04 14.85 -9.35
N VAL A 60 5.20 14.56 -8.07
CA VAL A 60 4.41 13.57 -7.35
C VAL A 60 3.55 14.28 -6.31
N THR A 61 2.25 14.02 -6.30
CA THR A 61 1.38 14.31 -5.16
C THR A 61 1.02 13.02 -4.44
N PHE A 62 0.85 13.08 -3.12
CA PHE A 62 0.45 11.93 -2.33
C PHE A 62 -0.78 12.29 -1.52
N GLU A 63 -1.88 11.62 -1.75
CA GLU A 63 -3.14 11.85 -1.08
C GLU A 63 -3.86 10.54 -0.76
N GLY A 64 -4.86 10.63 0.09
CA GLY A 64 -5.72 9.53 0.48
C GLY A 64 -6.83 10.03 1.40
N PRO A 65 -7.88 9.23 1.61
CA PRO A 65 -8.91 9.57 2.58
C PRO A 65 -8.36 9.56 4.01
N GLU A 66 -9.10 10.14 4.94
CA GLU A 66 -8.71 10.21 6.35
C GLU A 66 -8.59 8.81 6.96
N THR A 67 -9.48 7.90 6.58
CA THR A 67 -9.51 6.52 7.07
C THR A 67 -9.69 5.49 5.96
N GLU A 68 -9.26 4.26 6.22
CA GLU A 68 -9.40 3.13 5.29
C GLU A 68 -10.85 2.61 5.12
N ALA A 69 -11.83 3.29 5.69
CA ALA A 69 -13.25 2.98 5.51
C ALA A 69 -13.97 3.90 4.48
N MET A 70 -13.27 4.91 3.95
CA MET A 70 -13.88 5.97 3.14
C MET A 70 -13.74 5.71 1.63
N VAL A 71 -14.34 4.64 1.13
CA VAL A 71 -14.27 4.23 -0.29
C VAL A 71 -14.77 5.34 -1.21
N ASP A 72 -15.95 5.94 -0.93
CA ASP A 72 -16.53 6.99 -1.77
C ASP A 72 -15.60 8.21 -1.88
N LYS A 73 -14.97 8.59 -0.76
CA LYS A 73 -14.01 9.69 -0.75
C LYS A 73 -12.78 9.40 -1.62
N GLN A 74 -12.29 8.16 -1.62
CA GLN A 74 -11.20 7.75 -2.50
C GLN A 74 -11.61 7.81 -3.98
N MET A 75 -12.85 7.45 -4.31
CA MET A 75 -13.37 7.57 -5.68
C MET A 75 -13.45 9.04 -6.12
N ASP A 76 -13.88 9.95 -5.26
CA ASP A 76 -13.89 11.40 -5.54
C ASP A 76 -12.48 11.94 -5.81
N MET A 77 -11.49 11.50 -5.04
CA MET A 77 -10.07 11.84 -5.25
C MET A 77 -9.58 11.35 -6.60
N LEU A 78 -9.81 10.09 -6.92
CA LEU A 78 -9.44 9.49 -8.21
C LEU A 78 -10.11 10.23 -9.39
N GLN A 79 -11.40 10.56 -9.29
CA GLN A 79 -12.13 11.34 -10.29
C GLN A 79 -11.52 12.74 -10.46
N THR A 80 -11.18 13.40 -9.36
CA THR A 80 -10.57 14.74 -9.35
C THR A 80 -9.20 14.70 -10.04
N ASP A 81 -8.36 13.72 -9.72
CA ASP A 81 -7.04 13.60 -10.33
C ASP A 81 -7.09 13.22 -11.81
N LEU A 82 -8.05 12.39 -12.20
CA LEU A 82 -8.34 12.17 -13.62
C LEU A 82 -8.63 13.47 -14.36
N GLY A 83 -9.37 14.39 -13.73
CA GLY A 83 -9.68 15.71 -14.28
C GLY A 83 -8.44 16.59 -14.55
N LYS A 84 -7.34 16.39 -13.80
CA LYS A 84 -6.09 17.14 -13.95
C LYS A 84 -5.20 16.68 -15.11
N ASN A 85 -5.61 15.67 -15.90
CA ASN A 85 -4.83 15.07 -16.99
C ASN A 85 -3.44 14.59 -16.56
N PRO A 86 -3.32 13.69 -15.58
CA PRO A 86 -2.05 13.20 -15.09
C PRO A 86 -1.30 12.40 -16.16
N SER A 87 0.03 12.36 -16.07
CA SER A 87 0.87 11.55 -16.96
C SER A 87 0.77 10.04 -16.67
N ALA A 88 0.48 9.68 -15.44
CA ALA A 88 0.12 8.33 -14.96
C ALA A 88 -0.64 8.47 -13.64
N ILE A 89 -1.28 7.40 -13.18
CA ILE A 89 -1.93 7.31 -11.87
C ILE A 89 -1.30 6.15 -11.09
N VAL A 90 -0.94 6.39 -9.83
CA VAL A 90 -0.50 5.37 -8.88
C VAL A 90 -1.59 5.22 -7.83
N PHE A 91 -2.19 4.01 -7.71
CA PHE A 91 -3.44 3.82 -6.99
C PHE A 91 -3.43 2.57 -6.11
N ALA A 92 -3.71 2.71 -4.82
CA ALA A 92 -3.96 1.61 -3.88
C ALA A 92 -5.45 1.55 -3.55
N ALA A 93 -6.13 0.48 -3.95
CA ALA A 93 -7.59 0.40 -3.86
C ALA A 93 -8.09 0.05 -2.46
N LEU A 94 -9.02 0.83 -1.91
CA LEU A 94 -9.81 0.49 -0.73
C LEU A 94 -10.79 -0.65 -1.00
N ASP A 95 -11.36 -0.66 -2.19
CA ASP A 95 -12.23 -1.74 -2.70
C ASP A 95 -11.70 -2.20 -4.06
N SER A 96 -11.51 -3.51 -4.20
CA SER A 96 -10.89 -4.10 -5.40
C SER A 96 -11.70 -3.91 -6.70
N LYS A 97 -12.95 -3.47 -6.60
CA LYS A 97 -13.89 -3.35 -7.74
C LYS A 97 -14.39 -1.92 -7.95
N ALA A 98 -14.57 -1.13 -6.88
CA ALA A 98 -15.21 0.18 -6.96
C ALA A 98 -14.50 1.14 -7.93
N ALA A 99 -13.15 1.09 -8.00
CA ALA A 99 -12.38 1.98 -8.86
C ALA A 99 -12.39 1.59 -10.35
N ILE A 100 -12.81 0.36 -10.71
CA ILE A 100 -12.69 -0.17 -12.09
C ILE A 100 -13.29 0.77 -13.15
N PRO A 101 -14.48 1.37 -12.98
CA PRO A 101 -15.04 2.27 -13.97
C PRO A 101 -14.18 3.50 -14.23
N LEU A 102 -13.59 4.11 -13.19
CA LEU A 102 -12.69 5.27 -13.31
C LEU A 102 -11.34 4.89 -13.92
N LEU A 103 -10.81 3.73 -13.53
CA LEU A 103 -9.59 3.20 -14.13
C LEU A 103 -9.79 2.87 -15.62
N GLN A 104 -10.98 2.42 -16.03
CA GLN A 104 -11.31 2.22 -17.44
C GLN A 104 -11.35 3.55 -18.20
N GLN A 105 -11.83 4.63 -17.60
CA GLN A 105 -11.76 5.97 -18.20
C GLN A 105 -10.30 6.41 -18.37
N ALA A 106 -9.42 6.20 -17.38
CA ALA A 106 -7.99 6.49 -17.49
C ALA A 106 -7.36 5.70 -18.66
N LYS A 107 -7.62 4.38 -18.74
CA LYS A 107 -7.15 3.52 -19.82
C LYS A 107 -7.58 4.01 -21.20
N ASN A 108 -8.86 4.41 -21.37
CA ASN A 108 -9.38 4.94 -22.62
C ASN A 108 -8.68 6.25 -23.04
N ARG A 109 -8.22 7.03 -22.05
CA ARG A 109 -7.40 8.24 -22.25
C ARG A 109 -5.91 7.96 -22.40
N LYS A 110 -5.51 6.68 -22.43
CA LYS A 110 -4.12 6.20 -22.51
C LYS A 110 -3.24 6.68 -21.33
N ILE A 111 -3.83 6.92 -20.17
CA ILE A 111 -3.12 7.24 -18.94
C ILE A 111 -2.70 5.91 -18.28
N PRO A 112 -1.40 5.62 -18.13
CA PRO A 112 -0.94 4.42 -17.44
C PRO A 112 -1.40 4.40 -15.99
N ILE A 113 -1.80 3.22 -15.50
CA ILE A 113 -2.22 3.00 -14.13
C ILE A 113 -1.27 1.99 -13.50
N ILE A 114 -0.70 2.35 -12.36
CA ILE A 114 0.12 1.48 -11.54
C ILE A 114 -0.64 1.22 -10.24
N ALA A 115 -1.00 -0.02 -10.00
CA ALA A 115 -1.50 -0.41 -8.70
C ALA A 115 -0.34 -0.58 -7.72
N PHE A 116 -0.55 -0.27 -6.45
CA PHE A 116 0.44 -0.52 -5.41
C PHE A 116 -0.24 -0.96 -4.11
N ASP A 117 0.49 -1.65 -3.23
CA ASP A 117 -0.01 -2.20 -1.96
C ASP A 117 -1.27 -3.05 -2.14
N SER A 118 -2.39 -2.42 -2.46
CA SER A 118 -3.69 -3.06 -2.68
C SER A 118 -4.15 -2.86 -4.13
N GLY A 119 -4.17 -3.94 -4.91
CA GLY A 119 -4.57 -3.93 -6.31
C GLY A 119 -6.08 -3.89 -6.52
N VAL A 120 -6.48 -4.03 -7.78
CA VAL A 120 -7.89 -4.13 -8.21
C VAL A 120 -8.14 -5.47 -8.91
N ASP A 121 -9.39 -5.93 -8.93
CA ASP A 121 -9.82 -7.16 -9.61
C ASP A 121 -9.98 -6.91 -11.13
N SER A 122 -8.90 -6.45 -11.77
CA SER A 122 -8.89 -6.11 -13.18
C SER A 122 -7.46 -6.11 -13.75
N ASP A 123 -7.34 -6.41 -15.05
CA ASP A 123 -6.08 -6.33 -15.81
C ASP A 123 -5.76 -4.90 -16.32
N ILE A 124 -6.54 -3.90 -15.89
CA ILE A 124 -6.36 -2.50 -16.32
C ILE A 124 -4.99 -1.95 -15.89
N PRO A 125 -4.51 -2.14 -14.64
CA PRO A 125 -3.19 -1.67 -14.26
C PRO A 125 -2.08 -2.31 -15.10
N VAL A 126 -1.07 -1.51 -15.44
CA VAL A 126 0.15 -1.97 -16.12
C VAL A 126 0.89 -2.99 -15.25
N THR A 127 0.96 -2.69 -13.96
CA THR A 127 1.61 -3.51 -12.93
C THR A 127 0.99 -3.26 -11.57
N THR A 128 1.28 -4.16 -10.63
CA THR A 128 1.04 -3.96 -9.19
C THR A 128 2.36 -4.10 -8.44
N ALA A 129 2.76 -3.07 -7.70
CA ALA A 129 3.91 -3.09 -6.80
C ALA A 129 3.42 -3.34 -5.36
N ALA A 130 3.59 -4.56 -4.84
CA ALA A 130 3.02 -4.96 -3.56
C ALA A 130 3.81 -6.13 -2.93
N THR A 131 3.59 -6.33 -1.65
CA THR A 131 3.96 -7.54 -0.92
C THR A 131 3.14 -8.74 -1.43
N ASP A 132 3.72 -9.93 -1.49
CA ASP A 132 2.95 -11.18 -1.60
C ASP A 132 2.20 -11.42 -0.27
N ASN A 133 0.99 -10.83 -0.19
CA ASN A 133 0.18 -10.86 1.02
C ASN A 133 -0.30 -12.27 1.40
N ILE A 134 -0.46 -13.18 0.43
CA ILE A 134 -0.84 -14.57 0.71
C ILE A 134 0.33 -15.30 1.37
N ALA A 135 1.54 -15.20 0.80
CA ALA A 135 2.73 -15.83 1.37
C ALA A 135 3.11 -15.24 2.73
N ALA A 136 3.01 -13.93 2.89
CA ALA A 136 3.28 -13.22 4.13
C ALA A 136 2.34 -13.66 5.27
N ALA A 137 1.03 -13.73 5.00
CA ALA A 137 0.05 -14.19 5.97
C ALA A 137 0.16 -15.71 6.26
N ALA A 138 0.59 -16.51 5.28
CA ALA A 138 0.89 -17.91 5.51
C ALA A 138 2.10 -18.08 6.46
N LEU A 139 3.13 -17.25 6.34
CA LEU A 139 4.25 -17.21 7.29
C LEU A 139 3.76 -16.82 8.70
N ALA A 140 2.88 -15.80 8.82
CA ALA A 140 2.28 -15.43 10.09
C ALA A 140 1.51 -16.62 10.73
N ALA A 141 0.80 -17.42 9.92
CA ALA A 141 0.12 -18.62 10.39
C ALA A 141 1.10 -19.68 10.93
N ASP A 142 2.21 -19.94 10.22
CA ASP A 142 3.26 -20.85 10.67
C ASP A 142 3.85 -20.37 12.01
N LYS A 143 4.14 -19.09 12.15
CA LYS A 143 4.68 -18.50 13.39
C LYS A 143 3.67 -18.55 14.54
N MET A 144 2.40 -18.26 14.29
CA MET A 144 1.35 -18.40 15.30
C MET A 144 1.26 -19.86 15.79
N ALA A 145 1.25 -20.84 14.88
CA ALA A 145 1.15 -22.23 15.24
C ALA A 145 2.36 -22.70 16.09
N GLU A 146 3.57 -22.28 15.72
CA GLU A 146 4.79 -22.54 16.50
C GLU A 146 4.67 -21.99 17.92
N LEU A 147 4.27 -20.70 18.06
CA LEU A 147 4.21 -19.99 19.34
C LEU A 147 3.15 -20.55 20.31
N ILE A 148 2.02 -21.08 19.79
CA ILE A 148 0.95 -21.63 20.64
C ILE A 148 1.04 -23.15 20.85
N GLY A 149 2.09 -23.81 20.33
CA GLY A 149 2.27 -25.26 20.43
C GLY A 149 1.34 -26.10 19.58
N GLY A 150 0.96 -25.61 18.39
CA GLY A 150 0.27 -26.35 17.33
C GLY A 150 -1.21 -26.67 17.58
N SER A 151 -1.83 -26.15 18.67
CA SER A 151 -3.22 -26.42 19.00
C SER A 151 -3.89 -25.32 19.81
N GLY A 152 -5.20 -25.14 19.65
CA GLY A 152 -6.00 -24.18 20.41
C GLY A 152 -6.82 -23.23 19.54
N LYS A 153 -7.35 -22.17 20.13
CA LYS A 153 -8.15 -21.16 19.43
C LYS A 153 -7.29 -19.93 19.10
N VAL A 154 -7.43 -19.40 17.89
CA VAL A 154 -6.73 -18.18 17.44
C VAL A 154 -7.76 -17.20 16.89
N GLY A 155 -7.80 -16.00 17.45
CA GLY A 155 -8.60 -14.88 16.92
C GLY A 155 -7.95 -14.27 15.70
N LEU A 156 -8.77 -13.92 14.71
CA LEU A 156 -8.34 -13.25 13.49
C LEU A 156 -9.12 -11.94 13.32
N ILE A 157 -8.39 -10.80 13.30
CA ILE A 157 -8.95 -9.50 12.95
C ILE A 157 -8.28 -9.00 11.68
N VAL A 158 -9.09 -8.75 10.66
CA VAL A 158 -8.68 -8.23 9.35
C VAL A 158 -9.24 -6.82 9.19
N HIS A 159 -8.53 -5.96 8.47
CA HIS A 159 -9.00 -4.59 8.28
C HIS A 159 -10.32 -4.52 7.50
N ASP A 160 -10.44 -5.18 6.35
CA ASP A 160 -11.66 -5.20 5.54
C ASP A 160 -11.81 -6.51 4.74
N GLN A 161 -12.91 -6.63 4.01
CA GLN A 161 -13.23 -7.80 3.18
C GLN A 161 -13.32 -7.49 1.70
N THR A 162 -12.97 -6.27 1.26
CA THR A 162 -13.15 -5.78 -0.11
C THR A 162 -11.84 -5.38 -0.78
N SER A 163 -10.83 -4.98 -0.01
CA SER A 163 -9.48 -4.70 -0.53
C SER A 163 -8.69 -5.99 -0.78
N ARG A 164 -7.79 -5.97 -1.77
CA ARG A 164 -6.93 -7.12 -2.04
C ARG A 164 -6.07 -7.50 -0.84
N THR A 165 -5.52 -6.51 -0.12
CA THR A 165 -4.72 -6.78 1.08
C THR A 165 -5.54 -7.46 2.18
N GLY A 166 -6.77 -7.02 2.43
CA GLY A 166 -7.67 -7.66 3.39
C GLY A 166 -8.01 -9.09 3.02
N ILE A 167 -8.44 -9.30 1.77
CA ILE A 167 -8.79 -10.62 1.23
C ILE A 167 -7.58 -11.57 1.30
N ASP A 168 -6.42 -11.13 0.80
CA ASP A 168 -5.25 -11.99 0.64
C ASP A 168 -4.62 -12.35 1.99
N ARG A 169 -4.51 -11.39 2.93
CA ARG A 169 -3.99 -11.67 4.28
C ARG A 169 -4.92 -12.60 5.07
N GLY A 170 -6.23 -12.35 5.03
CA GLY A 170 -7.22 -13.25 5.65
C GLY A 170 -7.19 -14.65 5.06
N THR A 171 -7.20 -14.75 3.72
CA THR A 171 -7.17 -16.03 2.99
C THR A 171 -5.86 -16.79 3.22
N GLY A 172 -4.72 -16.13 3.11
CA GLY A 172 -3.40 -16.74 3.31
C GLY A 172 -3.26 -17.36 4.70
N PHE A 173 -3.64 -16.61 5.74
CA PHE A 173 -3.61 -17.09 7.12
C PHE A 173 -4.56 -18.28 7.34
N VAL A 174 -5.83 -18.15 6.96
CA VAL A 174 -6.84 -19.20 7.18
C VAL A 174 -6.52 -20.47 6.40
N ASN A 175 -6.13 -20.36 5.12
CA ASN A 175 -5.82 -21.52 4.30
C ASN A 175 -4.59 -22.26 4.81
N ARG A 176 -3.55 -21.51 5.25
CA ARG A 176 -2.36 -22.10 5.84
C ARG A 176 -2.68 -22.87 7.13
N MET A 177 -3.46 -22.27 8.02
CA MET A 177 -3.93 -22.90 9.25
C MET A 177 -4.71 -24.19 8.97
N LYS A 178 -5.68 -24.14 8.07
CA LYS A 178 -6.49 -25.31 7.69
C LYS A 178 -5.65 -26.43 7.08
N ALA A 179 -4.68 -26.09 6.24
CA ALA A 179 -3.88 -27.09 5.53
C ALA A 179 -2.83 -27.78 6.41
N LYS A 180 -2.22 -27.04 7.35
CA LYS A 180 -1.08 -27.57 8.13
C LYS A 180 -1.33 -27.75 9.61
N TYR A 181 -2.29 -27.06 10.19
CA TYR A 181 -2.51 -27.01 11.64
C TYR A 181 -3.96 -27.31 12.01
N PRO A 182 -4.51 -28.51 11.69
CA PRO A 182 -5.91 -28.83 11.84
C PRO A 182 -6.40 -28.79 13.30
N ASN A 183 -5.48 -28.84 14.28
CA ASN A 183 -5.80 -28.71 15.71
C ASN A 183 -5.92 -27.25 16.17
N ILE A 184 -5.70 -26.27 15.28
CA ILE A 184 -5.92 -24.85 15.56
C ILE A 184 -7.26 -24.43 14.97
N ARG A 185 -8.15 -23.91 15.82
CA ARG A 185 -9.44 -23.37 15.42
C ARG A 185 -9.34 -21.87 15.29
N ILE A 186 -9.63 -21.33 14.10
CA ILE A 186 -9.75 -19.90 13.86
C ILE A 186 -11.11 -19.40 14.35
N ILE A 187 -11.09 -18.36 15.15
CA ILE A 187 -12.24 -17.55 15.57
C ILE A 187 -12.24 -16.27 14.73
N GLY A 188 -13.24 -16.09 13.91
CA GLY A 188 -13.29 -14.98 12.93
C GLY A 188 -13.17 -15.47 11.49
N PRO A 189 -12.81 -14.62 10.52
CA PRO A 189 -12.32 -13.24 10.73
C PRO A 189 -13.38 -12.27 11.21
N GLN A 190 -12.96 -11.28 12.01
CA GLN A 190 -13.73 -10.07 12.29
C GLN A 190 -13.09 -8.90 11.52
N TYR A 191 -13.89 -7.89 11.15
CA TYR A 191 -13.44 -6.81 10.27
C TYR A 191 -13.49 -5.46 11.01
N GLY A 192 -12.29 -4.94 11.30
CA GLY A 192 -12.09 -3.74 12.09
C GLY A 192 -12.13 -2.42 11.29
N GLY A 193 -12.12 -2.46 9.96
CA GLY A 193 -12.05 -1.26 9.12
C GLY A 193 -10.68 -0.55 9.19
N GLY A 194 -9.62 -1.24 9.64
CA GLY A 194 -8.32 -0.60 9.92
C GLY A 194 -8.37 0.32 11.16
N ASP A 195 -9.50 0.41 11.85
CA ASP A 195 -9.70 1.26 13.03
C ASP A 195 -9.25 0.54 14.31
N GLN A 196 -8.41 1.22 15.10
CA GLN A 196 -7.83 0.65 16.33
C GLN A 196 -8.89 0.44 17.42
N LEU A 197 -9.81 1.38 17.60
CA LEU A 197 -10.83 1.31 18.64
C LEU A 197 -11.83 0.18 18.35
N LYS A 198 -12.34 0.13 17.11
CA LYS A 198 -13.22 -0.94 16.67
C LYS A 198 -12.55 -2.31 16.77
N SER A 199 -11.28 -2.41 16.41
CA SER A 199 -10.50 -3.65 16.55
C SER A 199 -10.29 -4.03 18.02
N THR A 200 -10.14 -3.05 18.92
CA THR A 200 -10.08 -3.27 20.37
C THR A 200 -11.38 -3.90 20.89
N ASP A 201 -12.52 -3.33 20.50
CA ASP A 201 -13.84 -3.84 20.94
C ASP A 201 -14.12 -5.24 20.38
N LEU A 202 -13.78 -5.49 19.12
CA LEU A 202 -13.87 -6.82 18.52
C LEU A 202 -12.99 -7.84 19.25
N ALA A 203 -11.73 -7.51 19.54
CA ALA A 203 -10.84 -8.40 20.26
C ALA A 203 -11.36 -8.72 21.68
N LYS A 204 -11.84 -7.72 22.42
CA LYS A 204 -12.46 -7.91 23.74
C LYS A 204 -13.67 -8.86 23.67
N ALA A 205 -14.57 -8.64 22.71
CA ALA A 205 -15.75 -9.49 22.53
C ALA A 205 -15.36 -10.94 22.19
N MET A 206 -14.33 -11.12 21.34
CA MET A 206 -13.82 -12.45 21.01
C MET A 206 -13.20 -13.16 22.19
N ILE A 207 -12.44 -12.47 23.04
CA ILE A 207 -11.84 -13.01 24.28
C ILE A 207 -12.94 -13.39 25.27
N GLN A 208 -13.92 -12.52 25.49
CA GLN A 208 -15.03 -12.79 26.41
C GLN A 208 -15.85 -14.01 25.98
N SER A 209 -16.09 -14.17 24.68
CA SER A 209 -16.83 -15.31 24.12
C SER A 209 -16.00 -16.60 24.02
N ASN A 210 -14.67 -16.49 24.09
CA ASN A 210 -13.72 -17.61 24.00
C ASN A 210 -12.60 -17.44 25.03
N PRO A 211 -12.87 -17.70 26.33
CA PRO A 211 -11.85 -17.50 27.39
C PRO A 211 -10.59 -18.38 27.24
N ASP A 212 -10.66 -19.43 26.43
CA ASP A 212 -9.60 -20.37 26.12
C ASP A 212 -8.81 -19.99 24.84
N ILE A 213 -8.99 -18.77 24.32
CA ILE A 213 -8.24 -18.29 23.15
C ILE A 213 -6.75 -18.18 23.50
N LYS A 214 -5.89 -18.74 22.65
CA LYS A 214 -4.45 -18.80 22.88
C LYS A 214 -3.67 -17.72 22.15
N GLY A 215 -4.20 -17.23 21.03
CA GLY A 215 -3.50 -16.24 20.23
C GLY A 215 -4.41 -15.36 19.41
N PHE A 216 -3.86 -14.24 18.91
CA PHE A 216 -4.49 -13.34 17.96
C PHE A 216 -3.54 -12.97 16.82
N PHE A 217 -4.10 -12.90 15.62
CA PHE A 217 -3.46 -12.27 14.47
C PHE A 217 -4.25 -11.02 14.04
N GLY A 218 -3.58 -9.86 14.06
CA GLY A 218 -4.07 -8.61 13.50
C GLY A 218 -3.44 -8.36 12.14
N ALA A 219 -4.27 -8.31 11.08
CA ALA A 219 -3.80 -8.37 9.70
C ALA A 219 -3.37 -7.02 9.09
N ASN A 220 -3.34 -5.93 9.86
CA ASN A 220 -2.73 -4.64 9.52
C ASN A 220 -2.44 -3.84 10.78
N GLU A 221 -1.76 -2.69 10.64
CA GLU A 221 -1.36 -1.81 11.75
C GLU A 221 -2.54 -1.48 12.70
N GLY A 222 -3.69 -1.06 12.17
CA GLY A 222 -4.85 -0.73 13.01
C GLY A 222 -5.45 -1.94 13.73
N SER A 223 -5.51 -3.08 13.05
CA SER A 223 -6.06 -4.32 13.64
C SER A 223 -5.18 -4.83 14.79
N ILE A 224 -3.85 -4.85 14.61
CA ILE A 224 -2.95 -5.37 15.64
C ILE A 224 -2.86 -4.45 16.86
N ILE A 225 -2.82 -3.12 16.63
CA ILE A 225 -2.83 -2.16 17.75
C ILE A 225 -4.10 -2.31 18.57
N GLY A 226 -5.25 -2.51 17.92
CA GLY A 226 -6.50 -2.80 18.60
C GLY A 226 -6.46 -4.08 19.43
N VAL A 227 -5.89 -5.16 18.92
CA VAL A 227 -5.68 -6.41 19.66
C VAL A 227 -4.78 -6.18 20.88
N LEU A 228 -3.66 -5.47 20.72
CA LEU A 228 -2.72 -5.15 21.79
C LEU A 228 -3.41 -4.35 22.92
N ASN A 229 -4.23 -3.36 22.54
CA ASN A 229 -5.02 -2.59 23.51
C ASN A 229 -6.00 -3.48 24.28
N ALA A 230 -6.75 -4.34 23.59
CA ALA A 230 -7.69 -5.26 24.23
C ALA A 230 -7.00 -6.21 25.23
N VAL A 231 -5.89 -6.82 24.83
CA VAL A 231 -5.12 -7.75 25.66
C VAL A 231 -4.54 -7.02 26.88
N LYS A 232 -4.06 -5.78 26.70
CA LYS A 232 -3.54 -4.94 27.79
C LYS A 232 -4.64 -4.54 28.79
N GLU A 233 -5.76 -4.04 28.29
CA GLU A 233 -6.90 -3.59 29.14
C GLU A 233 -7.53 -4.73 29.94
N LEU A 234 -7.50 -5.95 29.41
CA LEU A 234 -8.00 -7.15 30.09
C LEU A 234 -6.95 -7.81 31.01
N GLY A 235 -5.73 -7.29 31.12
CA GLY A 235 -4.65 -7.86 31.95
C GLY A 235 -4.15 -9.22 31.44
N LEU A 236 -4.16 -9.45 30.13
CA LEU A 236 -3.82 -10.73 29.49
C LEU A 236 -2.49 -10.69 28.73
N VAL A 237 -1.69 -9.63 28.88
CA VAL A 237 -0.33 -9.55 28.31
C VAL A 237 0.50 -10.73 28.79
N GLY A 238 1.15 -11.43 27.88
CA GLY A 238 1.93 -12.63 28.14
C GLY A 238 1.11 -13.93 28.36
N LYS A 239 -0.23 -13.84 28.44
CA LYS A 239 -1.14 -15.00 28.54
C LYS A 239 -1.75 -15.39 27.17
N ILE A 240 -1.88 -14.44 26.28
CA ILE A 240 -2.35 -14.63 24.90
C ILE A 240 -1.20 -14.24 23.98
N VAL A 241 -0.86 -15.10 23.03
CA VAL A 241 0.13 -14.81 22.00
C VAL A 241 -0.46 -13.82 21.01
N VAL A 242 0.19 -12.68 20.82
CA VAL A 242 -0.24 -11.66 19.85
C VAL A 242 0.80 -11.54 18.77
N ILE A 243 0.39 -11.70 17.52
CA ILE A 243 1.24 -11.44 16.36
C ILE A 243 0.53 -10.48 15.39
N GLY A 244 1.33 -9.69 14.67
CA GLY A 244 0.83 -8.62 13.83
C GLY A 244 1.28 -8.64 12.38
N TYR A 245 0.85 -7.60 11.72
CA TYR A 245 1.25 -7.21 10.38
C TYR A 245 1.59 -5.71 10.42
N ASP A 246 2.63 -5.31 9.68
CA ASP A 246 3.19 -3.95 9.68
C ASP A 246 4.22 -3.72 10.82
N SER A 247 4.79 -2.51 10.92
CA SER A 247 5.90 -2.24 11.84
C SER A 247 5.96 -0.78 12.32
N GLY A 248 4.79 -0.18 12.59
CA GLY A 248 4.74 1.16 13.19
C GLY A 248 5.32 1.18 14.61
N LYS A 249 5.62 2.39 15.10
CA LYS A 249 6.29 2.59 16.41
C LYS A 249 5.64 1.81 17.56
N GLN A 250 4.31 1.77 17.63
CA GLN A 250 3.61 1.07 18.71
C GLN A 250 3.87 -0.44 18.69
N GLN A 251 3.99 -1.04 17.49
CA GLN A 251 4.32 -2.47 17.35
C GLN A 251 5.79 -2.73 17.70
N ILE A 252 6.71 -1.88 17.25
CA ILE A 252 8.13 -1.97 17.63
C ILE A 252 8.28 -1.95 19.16
N ASP A 253 7.60 -1.02 19.84
CA ASP A 253 7.62 -0.91 21.29
C ASP A 253 6.96 -2.14 21.96
N ALA A 254 5.86 -2.66 21.39
CA ALA A 254 5.17 -3.85 21.89
C ALA A 254 6.03 -5.12 21.76
N ILE A 255 6.74 -5.28 20.64
CA ILE A 255 7.66 -6.41 20.44
C ILE A 255 8.85 -6.31 21.40
N ARG A 256 9.46 -5.13 21.55
CA ARG A 256 10.57 -4.93 22.48
C ARG A 256 10.18 -5.20 23.92
N SER A 257 8.97 -4.84 24.33
CA SER A 257 8.44 -5.12 25.66
C SER A 257 7.95 -6.56 25.84
N GLY A 258 7.74 -7.33 24.76
CA GLY A 258 7.19 -8.68 24.77
C GLY A 258 5.67 -8.75 24.85
N ALA A 259 4.96 -7.64 24.64
CA ALA A 259 3.50 -7.61 24.53
C ALA A 259 3.01 -8.15 23.18
N GLU A 260 3.80 -8.00 22.13
CA GLU A 260 3.62 -8.62 20.81
C GLU A 260 4.77 -9.61 20.58
N ALA A 261 4.45 -10.82 20.17
CA ALA A 261 5.45 -11.87 20.00
C ALA A 261 6.27 -11.71 18.71
N GLY A 262 5.71 -11.04 17.72
CA GLY A 262 6.34 -10.70 16.46
C GLY A 262 5.31 -10.30 15.42
N ALA A 263 5.78 -9.86 14.25
CA ALA A 263 4.92 -9.45 13.17
C ALA A 263 5.56 -9.67 11.79
N ILE A 264 4.75 -9.54 10.75
CA ILE A 264 5.22 -9.39 9.37
C ILE A 264 5.43 -7.90 9.09
N THR A 265 6.64 -7.50 8.72
CA THR A 265 6.88 -6.16 8.16
C THR A 265 6.97 -6.23 6.65
N GLN A 266 6.55 -5.16 6.01
CA GLN A 266 6.67 -4.90 4.56
C GLN A 266 7.84 -3.93 4.31
N ASP A 267 8.08 -3.58 3.04
CA ASP A 267 8.94 -2.46 2.65
C ASP A 267 8.08 -1.29 2.12
N PRO A 268 7.44 -0.48 2.98
CA PRO A 268 6.55 0.58 2.52
C PRO A 268 7.28 1.67 1.72
N ILE A 269 8.52 2.00 2.09
CA ILE A 269 9.34 2.95 1.33
C ILE A 269 9.62 2.39 -0.08
N GLY A 270 9.98 1.12 -0.18
CA GLY A 270 10.18 0.41 -1.44
C GLY A 270 8.89 0.31 -2.26
N ILE A 271 7.73 0.07 -1.64
CA ILE A 271 6.42 0.06 -2.30
C ILE A 271 6.17 1.40 -2.99
N GLY A 272 6.26 2.51 -2.26
CA GLY A 272 6.05 3.85 -2.81
C GLY A 272 7.04 4.21 -3.91
N TYR A 273 8.33 3.90 -3.70
CA TYR A 273 9.37 4.17 -4.68
C TYR A 273 9.17 3.38 -5.98
N LYS A 274 9.01 2.07 -5.89
CA LYS A 274 8.85 1.17 -7.05
C LYS A 274 7.56 1.47 -7.83
N ALA A 275 6.50 1.89 -7.15
CA ALA A 275 5.25 2.27 -7.82
C ALA A 275 5.43 3.52 -8.71
N VAL A 276 6.07 4.58 -8.20
CA VAL A 276 6.38 5.79 -9.00
C VAL A 276 7.42 5.49 -10.07
N GLU A 277 8.45 4.70 -9.79
CA GLU A 277 9.41 4.24 -10.79
C GLU A 277 8.72 3.52 -11.96
N ALA A 278 7.79 2.60 -11.64
CA ALA A 278 7.01 1.88 -12.64
C ALA A 278 6.14 2.82 -13.50
N ALA A 279 5.54 3.85 -12.87
CA ALA A 279 4.79 4.88 -13.58
C ALA A 279 5.67 5.64 -14.58
N VAL A 280 6.87 6.05 -14.14
CA VAL A 280 7.83 6.74 -15.02
C VAL A 280 8.26 5.84 -16.19
N LYS A 281 8.55 4.56 -15.93
CA LYS A 281 8.87 3.58 -16.99
C LYS A 281 7.72 3.44 -17.99
N ALA A 282 6.49 3.32 -17.51
CA ALA A 282 5.30 3.20 -18.35
C ALA A 282 5.08 4.45 -19.22
N ILE A 283 5.23 5.66 -18.66
CA ILE A 283 5.14 6.93 -19.40
C ILE A 283 6.20 6.98 -20.52
N ARG A 284 7.40 6.45 -20.27
CA ARG A 284 8.50 6.41 -21.26
C ARG A 284 8.41 5.26 -22.25
N GLY A 285 7.34 4.46 -22.22
CA GLY A 285 7.17 3.29 -23.10
C GLY A 285 8.14 2.14 -22.80
N GLN A 286 8.74 2.13 -21.63
CA GLN A 286 9.64 1.06 -21.17
C GLN A 286 8.84 -0.13 -20.64
N ALA A 287 9.40 -1.33 -20.74
CA ALA A 287 8.77 -2.53 -20.23
C ALA A 287 8.68 -2.50 -18.69
N VAL A 288 7.51 -2.87 -18.19
CA VAL A 288 7.23 -3.03 -16.75
C VAL A 288 6.67 -4.43 -16.54
N PRO A 289 7.18 -5.23 -15.58
CA PRO A 289 6.63 -6.56 -15.29
C PRO A 289 5.20 -6.43 -14.75
N LYS A 290 4.39 -7.48 -14.91
CA LYS A 290 2.98 -7.47 -14.45
C LYS A 290 2.83 -7.39 -12.92
N SER A 291 3.84 -7.83 -12.18
CA SER A 291 3.91 -7.74 -10.73
C SER A 291 5.33 -7.37 -10.30
N ILE A 292 5.44 -6.51 -9.32
CA ILE A 292 6.68 -6.11 -8.66
C ILE A 292 6.53 -6.51 -7.19
N ASP A 293 7.14 -7.63 -6.82
CA ASP A 293 7.20 -8.04 -5.42
C ASP A 293 8.13 -7.09 -4.65
N THR A 294 7.62 -6.56 -3.55
CA THR A 294 8.37 -5.65 -2.68
C THR A 294 8.98 -6.35 -1.48
N GLY A 295 8.67 -7.63 -1.29
CA GLY A 295 9.17 -8.44 -0.20
C GLY A 295 8.43 -8.22 1.13
N PHE A 296 8.77 -9.07 2.10
CA PHE A 296 8.32 -9.00 3.49
C PHE A 296 9.27 -9.78 4.39
N HIS A 297 9.25 -9.51 5.69
CA HIS A 297 10.03 -10.23 6.68
C HIS A 297 9.20 -10.50 7.93
N TRP A 298 9.42 -11.66 8.56
CA TRP A 298 9.06 -11.85 9.96
C TRP A 298 10.06 -11.12 10.84
N TYR A 299 9.58 -10.37 11.82
CA TYR A 299 10.42 -9.76 12.82
C TYR A 299 9.84 -9.98 14.22
N ASP A 300 10.74 -10.16 15.17
CA ASP A 300 10.45 -10.33 16.59
C ASP A 300 11.58 -9.75 17.43
N LYS A 301 11.53 -9.95 18.74
CA LYS A 301 12.54 -9.42 19.66
C LYS A 301 13.96 -9.89 19.38
N THR A 302 14.14 -11.03 18.70
CA THR A 302 15.47 -11.62 18.46
C THR A 302 16.17 -11.03 17.25
N ASN A 303 15.43 -10.48 16.29
CA ASN A 303 15.96 -9.99 15.01
C ASN A 303 15.56 -8.54 14.66
N ILE A 304 14.80 -7.86 15.52
CA ILE A 304 14.30 -6.50 15.25
C ILE A 304 15.42 -5.47 14.99
N ASP A 305 16.62 -5.73 15.52
CA ASP A 305 17.79 -4.86 15.37
C ASP A 305 18.73 -5.34 14.25
N ASP A 306 18.40 -6.43 13.53
CA ASP A 306 19.17 -6.88 12.36
C ASP A 306 19.10 -5.81 11.26
N PRO A 307 20.22 -5.44 10.62
CA PRO A 307 20.26 -4.35 9.64
C PRO A 307 19.24 -4.48 8.51
N ALA A 308 19.00 -5.71 8.02
CA ALA A 308 18.05 -5.97 6.94
C ALA A 308 16.58 -5.76 7.40
N ILE A 309 16.28 -6.07 8.67
CA ILE A 309 14.96 -5.86 9.26
C ILE A 309 14.79 -4.38 9.60
N ALA A 310 15.76 -3.79 10.32
CA ALA A 310 15.72 -2.39 10.72
C ALA A 310 15.55 -1.42 9.55
N ALA A 311 16.07 -1.76 8.36
CA ALA A 311 15.96 -0.96 7.15
C ALA A 311 14.53 -0.83 6.60
N VAL A 312 13.62 -1.73 6.96
CA VAL A 312 12.22 -1.76 6.49
C VAL A 312 11.20 -1.48 7.61
N LEU A 313 11.66 -1.34 8.85
CA LEU A 313 10.82 -0.85 9.95
C LEU A 313 10.62 0.68 9.81
N TYR A 314 9.47 1.16 10.28
CA TYR A 314 9.13 2.59 10.18
C TYR A 314 8.53 3.10 11.49
N ASN A 315 8.87 4.34 11.89
CA ASN A 315 8.45 4.98 13.14
C ASN A 315 8.41 6.51 13.00
#